data_fafa2b7fbd3e4d3ea687a7411f11dfe1
#
_entry.id   fafa2b7fbd3e4d3ea687a7411f11dfe1
#
_cell.length_a   1.000
_cell.length_b   1.000
_cell.length_c   1.000
_cell.angle_alpha   90.00
_cell.angle_beta   90.00
_cell.angle_gamma   90.00
#
_symmetry.space_group_name_H-M   'P 1'
#
loop_
_entity.id
_entity.type
_entity.pdbx_description
1 polymer ?
#
loop_
_entity_poly.entity_id
_entity_poly.type
_entity_poly.pdbx_seq_one_letter_code
_entity_poly.pdbx_strand_id
1 'polypeptide(L)'
;MKPLKELVRPNIWALKPYSSARDEYHGKAAHTFLDANESPYNVPLNRYPDPLQEELKQAIAPLKGVEPPQIFLGNGSDEAIDLVFRVFCVPQRDNVVAIEPTYGMYQVCADINNVEYRKVLLGPNFELEPHRLLEVVNERTKVVFLCSPNNPTGNCLDPDAVETVVRQYQGIVVVDEAYSDFSTKPQFRLRLNEFPNLIVLNTFSKAWASAAIRLGMAFASPDIISLFTKVKYPYNVNALTMQAAADILGRRFEVDRWVKQILQERTALLAAVSELPICQRVFPTDANFFLARIDQAGRVYEHLVSQGIIVRNRSGVTLCNDCLRITVGSHTENNRLLAALRQYRPQS
;
A
#
# COMPACT_ATOMS: atom_id res chain seq x y z
N MET A 1 2.60 7.49 22.89
CA MET A 1 2.32 6.09 22.50
C MET A 1 2.33 5.20 23.75
N LYS A 2 1.40 4.25 23.85
CA LYS A 2 1.48 3.15 24.84
C LYS A 2 2.73 2.30 24.57
N PRO A 3 3.32 1.65 25.60
CA PRO A 3 4.42 0.71 25.40
C PRO A 3 4.03 -0.38 24.37
N LEU A 4 4.95 -0.75 23.48
CA LEU A 4 4.67 -1.69 22.38
C LEU A 4 4.11 -3.03 22.89
N LYS A 5 4.59 -3.50 24.04
CA LYS A 5 4.10 -4.71 24.71
C LYS A 5 2.58 -4.69 25.01
N GLU A 6 2.02 -3.53 25.28
CA GLU A 6 0.57 -3.36 25.57
C GLU A 6 -0.28 -3.31 24.30
N LEU A 7 0.34 -2.96 23.16
CA LEU A 7 -0.32 -2.89 21.86
C LEU A 7 -0.35 -4.25 21.17
N VAL A 8 0.69 -5.06 21.37
CA VAL A 8 0.84 -6.38 20.75
C VAL A 8 -0.05 -7.41 21.44
N ARG A 9 -0.63 -8.31 20.68
CA ARG A 9 -1.37 -9.46 21.21
C ARG A 9 -0.46 -10.26 22.17
N PRO A 10 -0.91 -10.64 23.37
CA PRO A 10 -0.08 -11.33 24.37
C PRO A 10 0.56 -12.62 23.88
N ASN A 11 -0.17 -13.40 23.06
CA ASN A 11 0.34 -14.63 22.48
C ASN A 11 1.43 -14.38 21.43
N ILE A 12 1.34 -13.28 20.68
CA ILE A 12 2.37 -12.88 19.71
C ILE A 12 3.59 -12.31 20.42
N TRP A 13 3.40 -11.54 21.48
CA TRP A 13 4.52 -11.07 22.30
C TRP A 13 5.34 -12.24 22.85
N ALA A 14 4.68 -13.28 23.37
CA ALA A 14 5.30 -14.47 23.94
C ALA A 14 5.76 -15.50 22.90
N LEU A 15 5.38 -15.35 21.62
CA LEU A 15 5.69 -16.29 20.55
C LEU A 15 7.21 -16.44 20.39
N LYS A 16 7.69 -17.68 20.37
CA LYS A 16 9.03 -18.01 19.88
C LYS A 16 8.94 -18.15 18.36
N PRO A 17 9.71 -17.36 17.57
CA PRO A 17 9.68 -17.50 16.12
C PRO A 17 10.19 -18.86 15.68
N TYR A 18 9.78 -19.30 14.50
CA TYR A 18 10.46 -20.41 13.83
C TYR A 18 11.92 -20.03 13.57
N SER A 19 12.84 -20.92 13.88
CA SER A 19 14.26 -20.77 13.58
C SER A 19 14.68 -21.91 12.64
N SER A 20 15.41 -21.59 11.59
CA SER A 20 16.07 -22.58 10.74
C SER A 20 17.49 -22.81 11.19
N ALA A 21 18.08 -23.96 10.83
CA ALA A 21 19.48 -24.22 11.13
C ALA A 21 20.42 -23.17 10.52
N ARG A 22 20.00 -22.55 9.40
CA ARG A 22 20.74 -21.43 8.79
C ARG A 22 20.72 -20.15 9.64
N ASP A 23 19.60 -19.87 10.30
CA ASP A 23 19.48 -18.74 11.22
C ASP A 23 20.35 -18.92 12.47
N GLU A 24 20.58 -20.16 12.87
CA GLU A 24 21.41 -20.54 14.03
C GLU A 24 22.90 -20.61 13.68
N TYR A 25 23.24 -20.62 12.38
CA TYR A 25 24.62 -20.74 11.93
C TYR A 25 25.30 -19.38 11.85
N HIS A 26 26.20 -19.10 12.79
CA HIS A 26 26.98 -17.87 12.86
C HIS A 26 28.45 -18.02 12.41
N GLY A 27 28.77 -19.03 11.61
CA GLY A 27 30.12 -19.39 11.20
C GLY A 27 30.59 -18.74 9.90
N LYS A 28 31.71 -19.26 9.36
CA LYS A 28 32.20 -18.90 8.04
C LYS A 28 31.22 -19.38 6.95
N ALA A 29 31.35 -18.82 5.73
CA ALA A 29 30.48 -19.22 4.60
C ALA A 29 30.33 -20.74 4.48
N ALA A 30 29.11 -21.24 4.56
CA ALA A 30 28.80 -22.65 4.41
C ALA A 30 28.84 -23.02 2.93
N HIS A 31 29.40 -24.17 2.59
CA HIS A 31 29.50 -24.69 1.21
C HIS A 31 28.63 -25.92 0.98
N THR A 32 28.11 -26.55 2.04
CA THR A 32 27.29 -27.75 1.97
C THR A 32 26.08 -27.58 2.87
N PHE A 33 24.88 -27.61 2.27
CA PHE A 33 23.60 -27.42 2.94
C PHE A 33 22.83 -28.74 2.96
N LEU A 34 22.66 -29.32 4.15
CA LEU A 34 21.94 -30.58 4.41
C LEU A 34 20.91 -30.41 5.53
N ASP A 35 20.44 -29.20 5.73
CA ASP A 35 19.67 -28.76 6.90
C ASP A 35 18.15 -28.67 6.65
N ALA A 36 17.74 -28.47 5.39
CA ALA A 36 16.35 -28.10 5.07
C ALA A 36 15.64 -29.13 4.16
N ASN A 37 16.14 -30.36 4.07
CA ASN A 37 15.58 -31.46 3.27
C ASN A 37 15.41 -31.12 1.77
N GLU A 38 16.21 -30.19 1.27
CA GLU A 38 16.18 -29.75 -0.12
C GLU A 38 16.76 -30.77 -1.06
N SER A 39 16.23 -30.87 -2.28
CA SER A 39 16.82 -31.70 -3.33
C SER A 39 18.15 -31.11 -3.79
N PRO A 40 19.19 -31.90 -4.06
CA PRO A 40 20.44 -31.38 -4.64
C PRO A 40 20.33 -31.06 -6.14
N TYR A 41 19.20 -31.35 -6.77
CA TYR A 41 18.98 -31.20 -8.21
C TYR A 41 18.19 -29.93 -8.52
N ASN A 42 18.13 -29.57 -9.80
CA ASN A 42 17.39 -28.40 -10.30
C ASN A 42 17.91 -27.04 -9.79
N VAL A 43 19.23 -26.87 -9.76
CA VAL A 43 19.91 -25.59 -9.45
C VAL A 43 19.52 -24.53 -10.49
N PRO A 44 19.23 -23.27 -10.12
CA PRO A 44 19.32 -22.69 -8.76
C PRO A 44 18.00 -22.72 -7.95
N LEU A 45 16.95 -23.34 -8.46
CA LEU A 45 15.61 -23.32 -7.85
C LEU A 45 15.42 -24.30 -6.70
N ASN A 46 16.41 -25.13 -6.43
CA ASN A 46 16.37 -26.21 -5.46
C ASN A 46 16.60 -25.77 -4.00
N ARG A 47 16.90 -24.50 -3.75
CA ARG A 47 17.22 -23.98 -2.43
C ARG A 47 16.15 -22.97 -1.97
N TYR A 48 15.79 -23.04 -0.68
CA TYR A 48 15.00 -21.98 -0.06
C TYR A 48 15.74 -20.64 -0.15
N PRO A 49 15.02 -19.55 -0.37
CA PRO A 49 15.61 -18.21 -0.39
C PRO A 49 16.02 -17.75 1.00
N ASP A 50 16.73 -16.60 1.08
CA ASP A 50 16.99 -15.92 2.35
C ASP A 50 15.68 -15.55 3.05
N PRO A 51 15.41 -16.08 4.26
CA PRO A 51 14.17 -15.76 4.99
C PRO A 51 14.09 -14.31 5.45
N LEU A 52 15.21 -13.59 5.54
CA LEU A 52 15.27 -12.20 6.00
C LEU A 52 15.43 -11.19 4.85
N GLN A 53 15.70 -11.65 3.62
CA GLN A 53 15.89 -10.85 2.41
C GLN A 53 16.96 -9.73 2.62
N GLU A 54 18.05 -10.05 3.28
CA GLU A 54 19.05 -9.07 3.76
C GLU A 54 19.67 -8.26 2.62
N GLU A 55 20.14 -8.90 1.56
CA GLU A 55 20.72 -8.22 0.38
C GLU A 55 19.71 -7.27 -0.27
N LEU A 56 18.46 -7.71 -0.39
CA LEU A 56 17.42 -6.88 -1.00
C LEU A 56 17.06 -5.68 -0.13
N LYS A 57 17.00 -5.85 1.20
CA LYS A 57 16.81 -4.73 2.14
C LYS A 57 17.95 -3.74 2.09
N GLN A 58 19.21 -4.20 2.00
CA GLN A 58 20.38 -3.35 1.82
C GLN A 58 20.31 -2.51 0.55
N ALA A 59 19.80 -3.09 -0.55
CA ALA A 59 19.62 -2.38 -1.81
C ALA A 59 18.45 -1.37 -1.77
N ILE A 60 17.37 -1.67 -1.05
CA ILE A 60 16.18 -0.82 -0.93
C ILE A 60 16.41 0.35 0.03
N ALA A 61 17.12 0.14 1.13
CA ALA A 61 17.28 1.10 2.22
C ALA A 61 17.73 2.51 1.75
N PRO A 62 18.81 2.67 0.99
CA PRO A 62 19.26 3.99 0.53
C PRO A 62 18.27 4.64 -0.45
N LEU A 63 17.53 3.85 -1.22
CA LEU A 63 16.55 4.36 -2.19
C LEU A 63 15.28 4.88 -1.51
N LYS A 64 14.94 4.33 -0.35
CA LYS A 64 13.75 4.73 0.43
C LYS A 64 14.09 5.65 1.59
N GLY A 65 15.38 5.90 1.86
CA GLY A 65 15.85 6.78 2.94
C GLY A 65 15.57 6.22 4.34
N VAL A 66 15.68 4.91 4.51
CA VAL A 66 15.47 4.18 5.76
C VAL A 66 16.63 3.21 6.02
N GLU A 67 16.72 2.67 7.22
CA GLU A 67 17.73 1.66 7.55
C GLU A 67 17.20 0.23 7.29
N PRO A 68 18.05 -0.75 6.91
CA PRO A 68 17.63 -2.11 6.64
C PRO A 68 16.79 -2.78 7.76
N PRO A 69 17.10 -2.58 9.07
CA PRO A 69 16.27 -3.11 10.14
C PRO A 69 14.86 -2.50 10.24
N GLN A 70 14.62 -1.38 9.56
CA GLN A 70 13.31 -0.72 9.48
C GLN A 70 12.44 -1.24 8.34
N ILE A 71 12.90 -2.26 7.59
CA ILE A 71 12.23 -2.77 6.38
C ILE A 71 11.66 -4.17 6.64
N PHE A 72 10.38 -4.35 6.35
CA PHE A 72 9.74 -5.63 6.13
C PHE A 72 9.41 -5.78 4.64
N LEU A 73 9.66 -6.97 4.06
CA LEU A 73 9.29 -7.33 2.69
C LEU A 73 8.24 -8.45 2.70
N GLY A 74 7.20 -8.29 1.89
CA GLY A 74 6.09 -9.24 1.81
C GLY A 74 5.49 -9.38 0.41
N ASN A 75 4.56 -10.33 0.26
CA ASN A 75 3.81 -10.57 -0.98
C ASN A 75 2.78 -9.46 -1.25
N GLY A 76 3.25 -8.35 -1.78
CA GLY A 76 2.52 -7.09 -1.83
C GLY A 76 2.44 -6.43 -0.45
N SER A 77 2.00 -5.17 -0.41
CA SER A 77 1.69 -4.50 0.86
C SER A 77 0.52 -5.16 1.60
N ASP A 78 -0.27 -5.99 0.91
CA ASP A 78 -1.40 -6.72 1.49
C ASP A 78 -0.95 -7.69 2.58
N GLU A 79 0.21 -8.35 2.43
CA GLU A 79 0.77 -9.21 3.49
C GLU A 79 1.11 -8.39 4.74
N ALA A 80 1.68 -7.20 4.57
CA ALA A 80 1.97 -6.32 5.70
C ALA A 80 0.68 -5.83 6.38
N ILE A 81 -0.37 -5.53 5.62
CA ILE A 81 -1.70 -5.17 6.16
C ILE A 81 -2.25 -6.32 7.02
N ASP A 82 -2.23 -7.55 6.52
CA ASP A 82 -2.70 -8.72 7.28
C ASP A 82 -1.88 -8.94 8.55
N LEU A 83 -0.55 -8.80 8.47
CA LEU A 83 0.33 -8.92 9.63
C LEU A 83 0.03 -7.85 10.70
N VAL A 84 -0.35 -6.62 10.32
CA VAL A 84 -0.80 -5.60 11.29
C VAL A 84 -1.96 -6.13 12.14
N PHE A 85 -2.98 -6.73 11.52
CA PHE A 85 -4.09 -7.33 12.25
C PHE A 85 -3.64 -8.48 13.14
N ARG A 86 -2.85 -9.38 12.58
CA ARG A 86 -2.37 -10.58 13.31
C ARG A 86 -1.47 -10.25 14.50
N VAL A 87 -0.71 -9.17 14.42
CA VAL A 87 0.20 -8.75 15.50
C VAL A 87 -0.52 -7.94 16.58
N PHE A 88 -1.39 -7.01 16.20
CA PHE A 88 -1.92 -6.01 17.12
C PHE A 88 -3.36 -6.25 17.57
N CYS A 89 -4.20 -6.93 16.78
CA CYS A 89 -5.64 -6.99 17.05
C CYS A 89 -6.05 -8.38 17.56
N VAL A 90 -6.62 -8.44 18.75
CA VAL A 90 -7.26 -9.65 19.28
C VAL A 90 -8.63 -9.80 18.62
N PRO A 91 -8.89 -10.92 17.89
CA PRO A 91 -10.18 -11.17 17.25
C PRO A 91 -11.36 -11.04 18.20
N GLN A 92 -12.50 -10.56 17.71
CA GLN A 92 -13.77 -10.38 18.45
C GLN A 92 -13.71 -9.38 19.64
N ARG A 93 -12.54 -8.81 19.92
CA ARG A 93 -12.36 -7.88 21.03
C ARG A 93 -11.92 -6.49 20.59
N ASP A 94 -10.89 -6.44 19.76
CA ASP A 94 -10.27 -5.20 19.37
C ASP A 94 -10.89 -4.65 18.06
N ASN A 95 -10.66 -3.39 17.79
CA ASN A 95 -11.10 -2.76 16.55
C ASN A 95 -9.99 -1.94 15.90
N VAL A 96 -10.23 -1.62 14.64
CA VAL A 96 -9.42 -0.66 13.88
C VAL A 96 -10.30 0.46 13.37
N VAL A 97 -9.69 1.63 13.15
CA VAL A 97 -10.35 2.81 12.57
C VAL A 97 -9.68 3.12 11.24
N ALA A 98 -10.45 3.41 10.22
CA ALA A 98 -9.95 3.87 8.93
C ALA A 98 -10.81 4.98 8.35
N ILE A 99 -10.19 5.82 7.51
CA ILE A 99 -10.91 6.81 6.72
C ILE A 99 -11.81 6.12 5.69
N GLU A 100 -12.90 6.80 5.29
CA GLU A 100 -13.82 6.31 4.24
C GLU A 100 -14.18 7.49 3.30
N PRO A 101 -14.05 7.35 1.97
CA PRO A 101 -13.64 6.16 1.25
C PRO A 101 -12.13 5.93 1.30
N THR A 102 -11.71 4.65 1.27
CA THR A 102 -10.30 4.27 1.21
C THR A 102 -10.08 2.88 0.58
N TYR A 103 -8.88 2.33 0.69
CA TYR A 103 -8.52 1.03 0.12
C TYR A 103 -9.25 -0.11 0.82
N GLY A 104 -10.05 -0.86 0.04
CA GLY A 104 -10.96 -1.87 0.57
C GLY A 104 -10.31 -3.06 1.28
N MET A 105 -9.00 -3.32 1.05
CA MET A 105 -8.31 -4.44 1.70
C MET A 105 -8.18 -4.29 3.21
N TYR A 106 -8.23 -3.07 3.74
CA TYR A 106 -8.23 -2.89 5.20
C TYR A 106 -9.46 -3.54 5.83
N GLN A 107 -10.64 -3.31 5.25
CA GLN A 107 -11.86 -3.98 5.71
C GLN A 107 -11.81 -5.49 5.48
N VAL A 108 -11.37 -5.94 4.30
CA VAL A 108 -11.25 -7.38 4.00
C VAL A 108 -10.32 -8.07 5.00
N CYS A 109 -9.17 -7.49 5.33
CA CYS A 109 -8.27 -8.06 6.34
C CYS A 109 -8.87 -8.02 7.75
N ALA A 110 -9.64 -6.97 8.09
CA ALA A 110 -10.38 -6.91 9.36
C ALA A 110 -11.40 -8.06 9.46
N ASP A 111 -12.19 -8.26 8.40
CA ASP A 111 -13.21 -9.32 8.35
C ASP A 111 -12.57 -10.71 8.43
N ILE A 112 -11.48 -10.97 7.69
CA ILE A 112 -10.72 -12.23 7.74
C ILE A 112 -10.20 -12.51 9.17
N ASN A 113 -9.71 -11.48 9.85
CA ASN A 113 -9.17 -11.59 11.20
C ASN A 113 -10.24 -11.45 12.29
N ASN A 114 -11.52 -11.32 11.91
CA ASN A 114 -12.66 -11.12 12.82
C ASN A 114 -12.43 -9.96 13.80
N VAL A 115 -12.03 -8.80 13.26
CA VAL A 115 -11.77 -7.55 13.97
C VAL A 115 -12.77 -6.50 13.52
N GLU A 116 -13.38 -5.78 14.45
CA GLU A 116 -14.33 -4.70 14.16
C GLU A 116 -13.63 -3.59 13.33
N TYR A 117 -14.22 -3.23 12.19
CA TYR A 117 -13.73 -2.17 11.32
C TYR A 117 -14.63 -0.93 11.44
N ARG A 118 -14.08 0.16 11.93
CA ARG A 118 -14.79 1.44 12.11
C ARG A 118 -14.38 2.44 11.06
N LYS A 119 -15.38 3.08 10.45
CA LYS A 119 -15.21 4.04 9.35
C LYS A 119 -15.37 5.46 9.85
N VAL A 120 -14.50 6.34 9.39
CA VAL A 120 -14.59 7.79 9.57
C VAL A 120 -14.65 8.46 8.22
N LEU A 121 -15.76 9.13 7.93
CA LEU A 121 -15.93 9.79 6.64
C LEU A 121 -14.93 10.93 6.49
N LEU A 122 -14.29 10.98 5.33
CA LEU A 122 -13.56 12.14 4.86
C LEU A 122 -14.52 13.31 4.60
N GLY A 123 -14.02 14.51 4.58
CA GLY A 123 -14.79 15.69 4.18
C GLY A 123 -15.20 15.68 2.69
N PRO A 124 -15.98 16.66 2.24
CA PRO A 124 -16.56 16.70 0.89
C PRO A 124 -15.54 16.74 -0.25
N ASN A 125 -14.32 17.21 0.03
CA ASN A 125 -13.20 17.23 -0.90
C ASN A 125 -12.14 16.16 -0.54
N PHE A 126 -12.55 15.16 0.22
CA PHE A 126 -11.71 14.06 0.69
C PHE A 126 -10.59 14.47 1.65
N GLU A 127 -10.79 15.55 2.41
CA GLU A 127 -9.91 16.01 3.46
C GLU A 127 -10.05 15.15 4.73
N LEU A 128 -8.94 14.93 5.42
CA LEU A 128 -8.90 14.30 6.75
C LEU A 128 -9.20 15.34 7.83
N GLU A 129 -10.18 15.05 8.68
CA GLU A 129 -10.48 15.81 9.89
C GLU A 129 -9.96 15.03 11.12
N PRO A 130 -8.78 15.35 11.67
CA PRO A 130 -8.15 14.55 12.72
C PRO A 130 -9.01 14.38 13.97
N HIS A 131 -9.70 15.44 14.39
CA HIS A 131 -10.56 15.41 15.59
C HIS A 131 -11.69 14.40 15.44
N ARG A 132 -12.40 14.41 14.30
CA ARG A 132 -13.47 13.44 14.02
C ARG A 132 -12.96 12.00 14.04
N LEU A 133 -11.73 11.77 13.53
CA LEU A 133 -11.13 10.44 13.55
C LEU A 133 -10.81 10.02 14.99
N LEU A 134 -10.21 10.91 15.77
CA LEU A 134 -9.83 10.64 17.15
C LEU A 134 -11.02 10.46 18.10
N GLU A 135 -12.18 11.05 17.81
CA GLU A 135 -13.42 10.84 18.57
C GLU A 135 -13.98 9.40 18.40
N VAL A 136 -13.73 8.75 17.26
CA VAL A 136 -14.17 7.37 17.00
C VAL A 136 -13.29 6.33 17.66
N VAL A 137 -12.06 6.71 18.03
CA VAL A 137 -11.09 5.85 18.71
C VAL A 137 -11.54 5.56 20.13
N ASN A 138 -11.40 4.31 20.57
CA ASN A 138 -11.66 3.91 21.96
C ASN A 138 -10.55 3.00 22.52
N GLU A 139 -10.72 2.48 23.72
CA GLU A 139 -9.74 1.62 24.41
C GLU A 139 -9.44 0.32 23.68
N ARG A 140 -10.36 -0.17 22.86
CA ARG A 140 -10.23 -1.37 22.04
C ARG A 140 -9.60 -1.10 20.66
N THR A 141 -9.46 0.16 20.26
CA THR A 141 -8.83 0.54 19.01
C THR A 141 -7.33 0.26 19.11
N LYS A 142 -6.81 -0.55 18.19
CA LYS A 142 -5.39 -0.92 18.12
C LYS A 142 -4.66 -0.22 17.00
N VAL A 143 -5.34 -0.02 15.88
CA VAL A 143 -4.74 0.51 14.65
C VAL A 143 -5.63 1.55 14.02
N VAL A 144 -5.01 2.60 13.50
CA VAL A 144 -5.62 3.58 12.59
C VAL A 144 -4.97 3.44 11.22
N PHE A 145 -5.77 3.33 10.15
CA PHE A 145 -5.31 3.27 8.77
C PHE A 145 -5.59 4.59 8.05
N LEU A 146 -4.55 5.17 7.46
CA LEU A 146 -4.59 6.35 6.61
C LEU A 146 -3.93 6.03 5.27
N CYS A 147 -4.61 6.26 4.15
CA CYS A 147 -4.05 6.05 2.82
C CYS A 147 -3.70 7.40 2.19
N SER A 148 -2.44 7.63 1.82
CA SER A 148 -1.99 8.91 1.28
C SER A 148 -0.80 8.73 0.32
N PRO A 149 -0.99 8.95 -0.99
CA PRO A 149 -2.23 9.31 -1.69
C PRO A 149 -3.33 8.28 -1.55
N ASN A 150 -4.58 8.75 -1.35
CA ASN A 150 -5.69 7.87 -1.04
C ASN A 150 -6.24 7.15 -2.28
N ASN A 151 -6.67 5.94 -2.14
CA ASN A 151 -7.40 5.17 -3.14
C ASN A 151 -8.83 4.92 -2.63
N PRO A 152 -9.89 5.44 -3.29
CA PRO A 152 -9.95 5.76 -4.72
C PRO A 152 -9.83 7.24 -5.10
N THR A 153 -9.63 8.15 -4.17
CA THR A 153 -9.80 9.59 -4.39
C THR A 153 -8.60 10.25 -5.08
N GLY A 154 -7.39 9.70 -4.93
CA GLY A 154 -6.16 10.12 -5.60
C GLY A 154 -5.35 11.19 -4.87
N ASN A 155 -5.97 11.96 -3.98
CA ASN A 155 -5.32 13.05 -3.26
C ASN A 155 -4.42 12.57 -2.12
N CYS A 156 -3.35 13.28 -1.84
CA CYS A 156 -2.69 13.20 -0.54
C CYS A 156 -3.58 13.79 0.55
N LEU A 157 -3.57 13.16 1.70
CA LEU A 157 -4.08 13.78 2.92
C LEU A 157 -3.14 14.93 3.33
N ASP A 158 -3.68 15.93 4.03
CA ASP A 158 -2.87 17.00 4.59
C ASP A 158 -1.82 16.40 5.56
N PRO A 159 -0.51 16.63 5.34
CA PRO A 159 0.53 16.11 6.21
C PRO A 159 0.39 16.53 7.67
N ASP A 160 -0.07 17.74 7.95
CA ASP A 160 -0.25 18.24 9.33
C ASP A 160 -1.43 17.53 10.00
N ALA A 161 -2.48 17.22 9.25
CA ALA A 161 -3.61 16.43 9.73
C ALA A 161 -3.20 14.98 10.04
N VAL A 162 -2.39 14.36 9.17
CA VAL A 162 -1.84 13.01 9.40
C VAL A 162 -0.93 13.02 10.63
N GLU A 163 -0.02 13.99 10.74
CA GLU A 163 0.87 14.13 11.89
C GLU A 163 0.09 14.29 13.20
N THR A 164 -0.99 15.07 13.19
CA THR A 164 -1.87 15.25 14.37
C THR A 164 -2.40 13.90 14.84
N VAL A 165 -2.88 13.05 13.94
CA VAL A 165 -3.32 11.70 14.27
C VAL A 165 -2.18 10.86 14.83
N VAL A 166 -1.00 10.85 14.19
CA VAL A 166 0.16 10.06 14.61
C VAL A 166 0.62 10.45 16.02
N ARG A 167 0.63 11.75 16.34
CA ARG A 167 1.07 12.26 17.65
C ARG A 167 0.05 12.03 18.76
N GLN A 168 -1.22 12.21 18.48
CA GLN A 168 -2.26 12.17 19.50
C GLN A 168 -2.77 10.76 19.77
N TYR A 169 -2.78 9.89 18.76
CA TYR A 169 -3.22 8.52 18.94
C TYR A 169 -2.17 7.68 19.66
N GLN A 170 -2.59 6.94 20.69
CA GLN A 170 -1.70 6.17 21.55
C GLN A 170 -1.41 4.73 21.05
N GLY A 171 -2.08 4.29 19.98
CA GLY A 171 -1.89 3.00 19.31
C GLY A 171 -1.05 3.10 18.03
N ILE A 172 -1.15 2.10 17.18
CA ILE A 172 -0.43 2.02 15.91
C ILE A 172 -1.14 2.86 14.84
N VAL A 173 -0.39 3.65 14.09
CA VAL A 173 -0.88 4.34 12.88
C VAL A 173 -0.20 3.75 11.66
N VAL A 174 -1.00 3.29 10.71
CA VAL A 174 -0.53 2.83 9.39
C VAL A 174 -0.81 3.92 8.39
N VAL A 175 0.24 4.44 7.74
CA VAL A 175 0.15 5.34 6.60
C VAL A 175 0.49 4.56 5.34
N ASP A 176 -0.49 4.35 4.47
CA ASP A 176 -0.27 3.63 3.21
C ASP A 176 0.17 4.60 2.13
N GLU A 177 1.46 4.54 1.82
CA GLU A 177 2.16 5.34 0.81
C GLU A 177 2.37 4.58 -0.51
N ALA A 178 1.49 3.64 -0.89
CA ALA A 178 1.63 2.85 -2.12
C ALA A 178 1.76 3.71 -3.39
N TYR A 179 1.27 4.93 -3.37
CA TYR A 179 1.31 5.87 -4.49
C TYR A 179 2.23 7.09 -4.27
N SER A 180 2.96 7.15 -3.16
CA SER A 180 3.75 8.32 -2.78
C SER A 180 4.88 8.66 -3.76
N ASP A 181 5.38 7.68 -4.52
CA ASP A 181 6.41 7.91 -5.53
C ASP A 181 5.91 8.77 -6.74
N PHE A 182 4.59 9.02 -6.86
CA PHE A 182 3.99 9.94 -7.84
C PHE A 182 3.70 11.34 -7.28
N SER A 183 3.96 11.57 -6.00
CA SER A 183 3.66 12.81 -5.29
C SER A 183 4.93 13.56 -4.91
N THR A 184 4.82 14.88 -4.83
CA THR A 184 5.87 15.77 -4.29
C THR A 184 5.67 16.07 -2.80
N LYS A 185 4.60 15.56 -2.19
CA LYS A 185 4.32 15.78 -0.77
C LYS A 185 5.30 15.03 0.13
N PRO A 186 5.54 15.53 1.36
CA PRO A 186 6.39 14.85 2.33
C PRO A 186 5.96 13.41 2.58
N GLN A 187 6.93 12.52 2.74
CA GLN A 187 6.68 11.09 2.93
C GLN A 187 6.97 10.70 4.38
N PHE A 188 6.01 10.06 5.02
CA PHE A 188 6.08 9.71 6.45
C PHE A 188 7.14 8.65 6.75
N ARG A 189 7.53 7.82 5.77
CA ARG A 189 8.64 6.87 5.97
C ARG A 189 9.97 7.54 6.37
N LEU A 190 10.18 8.81 6.03
CA LEU A 190 11.38 9.56 6.41
C LEU A 190 11.35 10.04 7.86
N ARG A 191 10.23 9.82 8.57
CA ARG A 191 9.99 10.29 9.93
C ARG A 191 9.79 9.15 10.95
N LEU A 192 10.19 7.93 10.60
CA LEU A 192 10.04 6.75 11.48
C LEU A 192 10.73 6.93 12.85
N ASN A 193 11.86 7.64 12.88
CA ASN A 193 12.60 7.90 14.13
C ASN A 193 11.90 8.91 15.05
N GLU A 194 10.96 9.71 14.50
CA GLU A 194 10.16 10.65 15.30
C GLU A 194 8.91 9.96 15.87
N PHE A 195 8.41 8.93 15.20
CA PHE A 195 7.12 8.29 15.48
C PHE A 195 7.26 6.78 15.66
N PRO A 196 7.53 6.30 16.88
CA PRO A 196 7.72 4.87 17.13
C PRO A 196 6.46 4.01 16.93
N ASN A 197 5.27 4.63 16.80
CA ASN A 197 4.00 3.98 16.51
C ASN A 197 3.61 3.98 15.05
N LEU A 198 4.48 4.48 14.17
CA LEU A 198 4.20 4.62 12.75
C LEU A 198 4.63 3.37 11.99
N ILE A 199 3.75 2.89 11.12
CA ILE A 199 4.04 1.90 10.07
C ILE A 199 3.70 2.57 8.75
N VAL A 200 4.64 2.57 7.80
CA VAL A 200 4.42 3.10 6.45
C VAL A 200 4.45 1.96 5.46
N LEU A 201 3.41 1.83 4.64
CA LEU A 201 3.34 0.83 3.57
C LEU A 201 3.81 1.42 2.25
N ASN A 202 4.48 0.60 1.44
CA ASN A 202 4.86 0.96 0.08
C ASN A 202 4.92 -0.31 -0.80
N THR A 203 5.11 -0.18 -2.12
CA THR A 203 5.01 -1.33 -3.03
C THR A 203 5.79 -1.12 -4.32
N PHE A 204 6.29 -2.22 -4.88
CA PHE A 204 6.83 -2.25 -6.25
C PHE A 204 5.74 -2.28 -7.33
N SER A 205 4.49 -2.51 -6.96
CA SER A 205 3.38 -2.70 -7.90
C SER A 205 3.00 -1.44 -8.71
N LYS A 206 3.37 -0.23 -8.26
CA LYS A 206 2.90 1.03 -8.84
C LYS A 206 4.02 1.77 -9.58
N ALA A 207 4.74 2.65 -8.92
CA ALA A 207 5.79 3.45 -9.56
C ALA A 207 6.92 2.61 -10.16
N TRP A 208 7.24 1.48 -9.55
CA TRP A 208 8.25 0.54 -10.02
C TRP A 208 7.77 -0.38 -11.16
N ALA A 209 6.52 -0.22 -11.64
CA ALA A 209 5.93 -0.96 -12.75
C ALA A 209 6.04 -2.50 -12.64
N SER A 210 6.09 -3.03 -11.42
CA SER A 210 6.41 -4.43 -11.13
C SER A 210 5.31 -5.15 -10.35
N ALA A 211 4.04 -4.92 -10.73
CA ALA A 211 2.89 -5.52 -10.05
C ALA A 211 2.90 -7.06 -10.06
N ALA A 212 3.45 -7.67 -11.11
CA ALA A 212 3.48 -9.12 -11.28
C ALA A 212 4.39 -9.85 -10.28
N ILE A 213 5.46 -9.20 -9.79
CA ILE A 213 6.38 -9.84 -8.82
C ILE A 213 5.83 -9.88 -7.40
N ARG A 214 4.69 -9.22 -7.14
CA ARG A 214 4.02 -9.23 -5.83
C ARG A 214 4.93 -8.81 -4.67
N LEU A 215 5.78 -7.79 -4.84
CA LEU A 215 6.63 -7.30 -3.76
C LEU A 215 6.06 -6.02 -3.16
N GLY A 216 5.82 -6.04 -1.85
CA GLY A 216 5.44 -4.90 -1.03
C GLY A 216 6.38 -4.72 0.15
N MET A 217 6.29 -3.57 0.78
CA MET A 217 7.15 -3.17 1.87
C MET A 217 6.33 -2.58 3.01
N ALA A 218 6.79 -2.79 4.25
CA ALA A 218 6.42 -1.96 5.38
C ALA A 218 7.69 -1.39 6.00
N PHE A 219 7.63 -0.12 6.37
CA PHE A 219 8.69 0.59 7.07
C PHE A 219 8.17 0.97 8.46
N ALA A 220 8.93 0.63 9.49
CA ALA A 220 8.59 0.93 10.89
C ALA A 220 9.84 0.89 11.77
N SER A 221 9.67 1.14 13.08
CA SER A 221 10.75 0.90 14.03
C SER A 221 11.24 -0.55 13.98
N PRO A 222 12.53 -0.81 14.25
CA PRO A 222 13.07 -2.18 14.26
C PRO A 222 12.28 -3.13 15.16
N ASP A 223 11.74 -2.64 16.27
CA ASP A 223 10.92 -3.46 17.18
C ASP A 223 9.62 -3.95 16.51
N ILE A 224 8.93 -3.10 15.75
CA ILE A 224 7.73 -3.48 14.99
C ILE A 224 8.11 -4.45 13.86
N ILE A 225 9.20 -4.19 13.13
CA ILE A 225 9.67 -5.09 12.07
C ILE A 225 10.05 -6.47 12.63
N SER A 226 10.64 -6.52 13.81
CA SER A 226 10.92 -7.79 14.52
C SER A 226 9.64 -8.60 14.79
N LEU A 227 8.55 -7.94 15.17
CA LEU A 227 7.25 -8.59 15.36
C LEU A 227 6.69 -9.15 14.04
N PHE A 228 6.81 -8.42 12.94
CA PHE A 228 6.39 -8.90 11.63
C PHE A 228 7.21 -10.11 11.19
N THR A 229 8.52 -10.06 11.38
CA THR A 229 9.44 -11.17 11.09
C THR A 229 9.12 -12.40 11.93
N LYS A 230 8.71 -12.21 13.19
CA LYS A 230 8.31 -13.30 14.10
C LYS A 230 7.03 -14.01 13.64
N VAL A 231 6.11 -13.33 12.97
CA VAL A 231 4.77 -13.82 12.62
C VAL A 231 4.64 -14.26 11.16
N LYS A 232 5.44 -13.69 10.26
CA LYS A 232 5.45 -14.08 8.83
C LYS A 232 5.86 -15.53 8.64
N TYR A 233 5.50 -16.12 7.52
CA TYR A 233 6.09 -17.38 7.11
C TYR A 233 7.59 -17.20 6.82
N PRO A 234 8.46 -18.18 7.15
CA PRO A 234 9.91 -18.03 7.03
C PRO A 234 10.36 -17.55 5.64
N TYR A 235 9.91 -18.20 4.60
CA TYR A 235 10.29 -17.94 3.20
C TYR A 235 9.16 -17.25 2.43
N ASN A 236 8.58 -16.20 3.02
CA ASN A 236 7.40 -15.53 2.46
C ASN A 236 7.65 -14.91 1.07
N VAL A 237 8.84 -14.39 0.79
CA VAL A 237 9.21 -13.86 -0.52
C VAL A 237 10.09 -14.90 -1.24
N ASN A 238 9.67 -15.33 -2.43
CA ASN A 238 10.39 -16.34 -3.20
C ASN A 238 11.62 -15.79 -3.93
N ALA A 239 12.54 -16.67 -4.32
CA ALA A 239 13.80 -16.30 -4.98
C ALA A 239 13.60 -15.55 -6.32
N LEU A 240 12.59 -15.94 -7.11
CA LEU A 240 12.30 -15.28 -8.40
C LEU A 240 11.84 -13.84 -8.21
N THR A 241 11.01 -13.59 -7.19
CA THR A 241 10.60 -12.23 -6.80
C THR A 241 11.80 -11.40 -6.35
N MET A 242 12.70 -11.97 -5.52
CA MET A 242 13.89 -11.25 -5.06
C MET A 242 14.82 -10.90 -6.21
N GLN A 243 15.06 -11.83 -7.14
CA GLN A 243 15.88 -11.58 -8.31
C GLN A 243 15.27 -10.48 -9.20
N ALA A 244 14.00 -10.58 -9.53
CA ALA A 244 13.31 -9.57 -10.34
C ALA A 244 13.30 -8.19 -9.65
N ALA A 245 13.21 -8.16 -8.32
CA ALA A 245 13.30 -6.91 -7.57
C ALA A 245 14.72 -6.31 -7.63
N ALA A 246 15.76 -7.13 -7.48
CA ALA A 246 17.14 -6.68 -7.63
C ALA A 246 17.39 -6.11 -9.04
N ASP A 247 16.89 -6.78 -10.06
CA ASP A 247 17.04 -6.34 -11.47
C ASP A 247 16.36 -4.98 -11.70
N ILE A 248 15.14 -4.76 -11.19
CA ILE A 248 14.46 -3.47 -11.37
C ILE A 248 15.07 -2.36 -10.52
N LEU A 249 15.63 -2.66 -9.34
CA LEU A 249 16.40 -1.69 -8.55
C LEU A 249 17.61 -1.18 -9.32
N GLY A 250 18.31 -2.04 -10.06
CA GLY A 250 19.40 -1.66 -10.94
C GLY A 250 18.99 -0.74 -12.11
N ARG A 251 17.69 -0.66 -12.42
CA ARG A 251 17.11 0.17 -13.47
C ARG A 251 16.44 1.44 -12.94
N ARG A 252 16.88 1.96 -11.82
CA ARG A 252 16.29 3.13 -11.15
C ARG A 252 16.03 4.32 -12.08
N PHE A 253 16.98 4.66 -12.94
CA PHE A 253 16.85 5.78 -13.88
C PHE A 253 15.71 5.58 -14.89
N GLU A 254 15.40 4.33 -15.27
CA GLU A 254 14.25 4.04 -16.13
C GLU A 254 12.94 4.23 -15.35
N VAL A 255 12.89 3.78 -14.11
CA VAL A 255 11.72 3.97 -13.24
C VAL A 255 11.42 5.46 -13.05
N ASP A 256 12.43 6.27 -12.74
CA ASP A 256 12.27 7.71 -12.60
C ASP A 256 11.75 8.38 -13.90
N ARG A 257 12.21 7.90 -15.07
CA ARG A 257 11.71 8.34 -16.37
C ARG A 257 10.24 7.94 -16.57
N TRP A 258 9.85 6.72 -16.22
CA TRP A 258 8.46 6.26 -16.32
C TRP A 258 7.53 7.06 -15.42
N VAL A 259 7.94 7.31 -14.18
CA VAL A 259 7.18 8.16 -13.25
C VAL A 259 6.98 9.56 -13.86
N LYS A 260 8.05 10.17 -14.38
CA LYS A 260 7.96 11.49 -15.03
C LYS A 260 7.00 11.48 -16.23
N GLN A 261 7.03 10.46 -17.07
CA GLN A 261 6.11 10.31 -18.20
C GLN A 261 4.66 10.18 -17.72
N ILE A 262 4.39 9.34 -16.70
CA ILE A 262 3.07 9.19 -16.11
C ILE A 262 2.55 10.53 -15.57
N LEU A 263 3.39 11.33 -14.91
CA LEU A 263 3.00 12.63 -14.38
C LEU A 263 2.66 13.62 -15.50
N GLN A 264 3.38 13.61 -16.62
CA GLN A 264 3.08 14.43 -17.80
C GLN A 264 1.74 14.01 -18.43
N GLU A 265 1.56 12.71 -18.67
CA GLU A 265 0.31 12.16 -19.19
C GLU A 265 -0.87 12.41 -18.23
N ARG A 266 -0.65 12.33 -16.92
CA ARG A 266 -1.66 12.69 -15.92
C ARG A 266 -2.18 14.09 -16.14
N THR A 267 -1.29 15.07 -16.22
CA THR A 267 -1.67 16.48 -16.40
C THR A 267 -2.50 16.68 -17.67
N ALA A 268 -2.05 16.11 -18.80
CA ALA A 268 -2.77 16.22 -20.07
C ALA A 268 -4.14 15.52 -20.05
N LEU A 269 -4.20 14.32 -19.45
CA LEU A 269 -5.43 13.52 -19.39
C LEU A 269 -6.48 14.16 -18.47
N LEU A 270 -6.08 14.71 -17.31
CA LEU A 270 -6.99 15.40 -16.41
C LEU A 270 -7.64 16.61 -17.12
N ALA A 271 -6.83 17.44 -17.79
CA ALA A 271 -7.31 18.58 -18.55
C ALA A 271 -8.30 18.14 -19.64
N ALA A 272 -7.94 17.14 -20.46
CA ALA A 272 -8.79 16.66 -21.55
C ALA A 272 -10.12 16.04 -21.07
N VAL A 273 -10.11 15.33 -19.92
CA VAL A 273 -11.34 14.76 -19.34
C VAL A 273 -12.22 15.86 -18.75
N SER A 274 -11.63 16.90 -18.13
CA SER A 274 -12.41 18.01 -17.56
C SER A 274 -13.18 18.83 -18.60
N GLU A 275 -12.73 18.83 -19.86
CA GLU A 275 -13.39 19.50 -20.98
C GLU A 275 -14.54 18.71 -21.61
N LEU A 276 -14.72 17.45 -21.21
CA LEU A 276 -15.81 16.63 -21.76
C LEU A 276 -17.18 17.11 -21.25
N PRO A 277 -18.21 17.22 -22.11
CA PRO A 277 -19.55 17.66 -21.70
C PRO A 277 -20.18 16.78 -20.61
N ILE A 278 -19.78 15.50 -20.52
CA ILE A 278 -20.28 14.54 -19.54
C ILE A 278 -19.51 14.63 -18.20
N CYS A 279 -18.44 15.38 -18.13
CA CYS A 279 -17.61 15.49 -16.93
C CYS A 279 -18.11 16.65 -16.05
N GLN A 280 -18.59 16.31 -14.86
CA GLN A 280 -18.98 17.31 -13.87
C GLN A 280 -17.78 17.85 -13.09
N ARG A 281 -16.82 16.96 -12.75
CA ARG A 281 -15.66 17.32 -11.96
C ARG A 281 -14.55 16.27 -12.10
N VAL A 282 -13.32 16.73 -12.28
CA VAL A 282 -12.10 15.95 -12.07
C VAL A 282 -11.54 16.33 -10.70
N PHE A 283 -11.33 15.35 -9.83
CA PHE A 283 -10.75 15.60 -8.50
C PHE A 283 -9.23 15.69 -8.59
N PRO A 284 -8.59 16.56 -7.78
CA PRO A 284 -7.14 16.64 -7.69
C PRO A 284 -6.53 15.29 -7.31
N THR A 285 -5.35 14.99 -7.85
CA THR A 285 -4.66 13.72 -7.58
C THR A 285 -3.16 13.87 -7.47
N ASP A 286 -2.58 13.13 -6.54
CA ASP A 286 -1.15 12.93 -6.34
C ASP A 286 -0.71 11.49 -6.75
N ALA A 287 -1.64 10.65 -7.25
CA ALA A 287 -1.41 9.26 -7.63
C ALA A 287 -1.22 9.12 -9.16
N ASN A 288 -1.05 7.87 -9.63
CA ASN A 288 -1.06 7.51 -11.05
C ASN A 288 -2.48 7.22 -11.59
N PHE A 289 -3.48 7.70 -10.92
CA PHE A 289 -4.89 7.62 -11.32
C PHE A 289 -5.61 8.86 -10.79
N PHE A 290 -6.81 9.10 -11.25
CA PHE A 290 -7.67 10.17 -10.76
C PHE A 290 -9.11 9.69 -10.64
N LEU A 291 -9.89 10.41 -9.86
CA LEU A 291 -11.33 10.24 -9.74
C LEU A 291 -12.01 11.34 -10.55
N ALA A 292 -12.98 10.97 -11.39
CA ALA A 292 -13.79 11.92 -12.14
C ALA A 292 -15.28 11.63 -11.88
N ARG A 293 -16.05 12.68 -11.57
CA ARG A 293 -17.51 12.60 -11.53
C ARG A 293 -18.05 12.85 -12.93
N ILE A 294 -18.80 11.87 -13.43
CA ILE A 294 -19.23 11.81 -14.82
C ILE A 294 -20.74 11.51 -14.85
N ASP A 295 -21.50 12.26 -15.64
CA ASP A 295 -22.91 12.03 -15.80
C ASP A 295 -23.18 10.59 -16.25
N GLN A 296 -24.11 9.92 -15.57
CA GLN A 296 -24.47 8.51 -15.85
C GLN A 296 -23.22 7.59 -15.83
N ALA A 297 -22.34 7.74 -14.85
CA ALA A 297 -21.06 7.02 -14.78
C ALA A 297 -21.20 5.50 -14.98
N GLY A 298 -22.29 4.89 -14.53
CA GLY A 298 -22.58 3.48 -14.78
C GLY A 298 -22.70 3.14 -16.27
N ARG A 299 -23.46 3.95 -17.04
CA ARG A 299 -23.62 3.77 -18.49
C ARG A 299 -22.34 4.09 -19.26
N VAL A 300 -21.62 5.14 -18.84
CA VAL A 300 -20.29 5.46 -19.41
C VAL A 300 -19.32 4.29 -19.18
N TYR A 301 -19.35 3.69 -18.01
CA TYR A 301 -18.54 2.50 -17.71
C TYR A 301 -18.88 1.34 -18.66
N GLU A 302 -20.16 1.02 -18.85
CA GLU A 302 -20.61 -0.03 -19.76
C GLU A 302 -20.21 0.27 -21.22
N HIS A 303 -20.33 1.52 -21.64
CA HIS A 303 -19.84 1.96 -22.96
C HIS A 303 -18.34 1.73 -23.12
N LEU A 304 -17.52 2.13 -22.14
CA LEU A 304 -16.08 1.90 -22.18
C LEU A 304 -15.74 0.39 -22.24
N VAL A 305 -16.42 -0.42 -21.44
CA VAL A 305 -16.27 -1.89 -21.48
C VAL A 305 -16.59 -2.45 -22.86
N SER A 306 -17.66 -1.98 -23.51
CA SER A 306 -18.01 -2.41 -24.88
C SER A 306 -16.95 -2.03 -25.93
N GLN A 307 -16.14 -1.00 -25.66
CA GLN A 307 -14.99 -0.59 -26.46
C GLN A 307 -13.67 -1.28 -26.05
N GLY A 308 -13.72 -2.25 -25.11
CA GLY A 308 -12.55 -2.95 -24.59
C GLY A 308 -11.70 -2.11 -23.63
N ILE A 309 -12.26 -1.05 -23.05
CA ILE A 309 -11.55 -0.16 -22.11
C ILE A 309 -12.10 -0.39 -20.71
N ILE A 310 -11.22 -0.83 -19.79
CA ILE A 310 -11.61 -1.15 -18.41
C ILE A 310 -11.11 -0.04 -17.48
N VAL A 311 -12.05 0.64 -16.84
CA VAL A 311 -11.81 1.57 -15.73
C VAL A 311 -12.47 1.03 -14.46
N ARG A 312 -12.55 1.80 -13.38
CA ARG A 312 -13.25 1.35 -12.16
C ARG A 312 -14.44 2.25 -11.88
N ASN A 313 -15.63 1.69 -11.98
CA ASN A 313 -16.83 2.35 -11.47
C ASN A 313 -16.78 2.41 -9.94
N ARG A 314 -16.94 3.61 -9.39
CA ARG A 314 -16.92 3.88 -7.94
C ARG A 314 -18.25 4.48 -7.44
N SER A 315 -19.28 4.52 -8.26
CA SER A 315 -20.57 5.11 -7.92
C SER A 315 -21.23 4.53 -6.66
N GLY A 316 -20.94 3.26 -6.34
CA GLY A 316 -21.42 2.62 -5.10
C GLY A 316 -20.51 2.84 -3.87
N VAL A 317 -19.45 3.65 -3.99
CA VAL A 317 -18.53 3.96 -2.88
C VAL A 317 -18.97 5.27 -2.25
N THR A 318 -18.95 5.33 -0.93
CA THR A 318 -19.32 6.52 -0.15
C THR A 318 -18.57 7.77 -0.65
N LEU A 319 -19.27 8.89 -0.81
CA LEU A 319 -18.81 10.17 -1.35
C LEU A 319 -18.38 10.13 -2.84
N CYS A 320 -18.43 8.99 -3.51
CA CYS A 320 -18.01 8.82 -4.90
C CYS A 320 -19.17 8.60 -5.86
N ASN A 321 -20.35 9.16 -5.56
CA ASN A 321 -21.52 9.07 -6.45
C ASN A 321 -21.17 9.55 -7.85
N ASP A 322 -21.57 8.77 -8.85
CA ASP A 322 -21.27 9.01 -10.27
C ASP A 322 -19.78 9.22 -10.59
N CYS A 323 -18.91 8.49 -9.87
CA CYS A 323 -17.48 8.59 -10.08
C CYS A 323 -16.90 7.37 -10.78
N LEU A 324 -16.02 7.64 -11.75
CA LEU A 324 -15.09 6.67 -12.33
C LEU A 324 -13.69 6.96 -11.82
N ARG A 325 -12.97 5.91 -11.37
CA ARG A 325 -11.52 6.00 -11.13
C ARG A 325 -10.80 5.52 -12.37
N ILE A 326 -9.98 6.39 -12.94
CA ILE A 326 -9.27 6.19 -14.19
C ILE A 326 -7.77 6.17 -13.91
N THR A 327 -7.10 5.09 -14.30
CA THR A 327 -5.63 4.99 -14.23
C THR A 327 -5.03 5.74 -15.42
N VAL A 328 -3.96 6.47 -15.17
CA VAL A 328 -3.16 7.13 -16.23
C VAL A 328 -2.37 6.05 -16.95
N GLY A 329 -2.67 5.83 -18.23
CA GLY A 329 -2.01 4.89 -19.11
C GLY A 329 -0.87 5.54 -19.92
N SER A 330 -0.37 4.82 -20.91
CA SER A 330 0.48 5.37 -21.96
C SER A 330 -0.30 6.39 -22.80
N HIS A 331 0.43 7.22 -23.54
CA HIS A 331 -0.19 8.18 -24.47
C HIS A 331 -1.21 7.54 -25.42
N THR A 332 -0.90 6.36 -25.94
CA THR A 332 -1.81 5.62 -26.83
C THR A 332 -3.07 5.14 -26.09
N GLU A 333 -2.95 4.63 -24.87
CA GLU A 333 -4.10 4.17 -24.07
C GLU A 333 -4.98 5.35 -23.65
N ASN A 334 -4.38 6.46 -23.23
CA ASN A 334 -5.10 7.68 -22.86
C ASN A 334 -5.87 8.26 -24.06
N ASN A 335 -5.28 8.28 -25.27
CA ASN A 335 -5.97 8.72 -26.47
C ASN A 335 -7.15 7.81 -26.86
N ARG A 336 -7.02 6.49 -26.70
CA ARG A 336 -8.14 5.55 -26.90
C ARG A 336 -9.27 5.81 -25.91
N LEU A 337 -8.95 6.00 -24.65
CA LEU A 337 -9.93 6.37 -23.62
C LEU A 337 -10.67 7.67 -23.99
N LEU A 338 -9.94 8.72 -24.33
CA LEU A 338 -10.53 10.02 -24.71
C LEU A 338 -11.41 9.92 -25.97
N ALA A 339 -10.99 9.15 -26.97
CA ALA A 339 -11.79 8.89 -28.15
C ALA A 339 -13.12 8.21 -27.82
N ALA A 340 -13.09 7.16 -26.99
CA ALA A 340 -14.29 6.46 -26.54
C ALA A 340 -15.22 7.37 -25.70
N LEU A 341 -14.66 8.16 -24.78
CA LEU A 341 -15.46 9.09 -23.98
C LEU A 341 -16.12 10.18 -24.85
N ARG A 342 -15.45 10.68 -25.88
CA ARG A 342 -16.01 11.65 -26.85
C ARG A 342 -17.10 11.06 -27.75
N GLN A 343 -17.08 9.76 -27.99
CA GLN A 343 -18.10 9.04 -28.78
C GLN A 343 -19.35 8.74 -27.97
N TYR A 344 -19.26 8.70 -26.64
CA TYR A 344 -20.43 8.44 -25.79
C TYR A 344 -21.50 9.52 -26.03
N ARG A 345 -22.74 9.05 -26.20
CA ARG A 345 -23.92 9.91 -26.28
C ARG A 345 -24.89 9.51 -25.16
N PRO A 346 -25.20 10.44 -24.24
CA PRO A 346 -26.22 10.19 -23.23
C PRO A 346 -27.51 9.77 -23.89
N GLN A 347 -28.09 8.66 -23.44
CA GLN A 347 -29.47 8.33 -23.84
C GLN A 347 -30.40 9.17 -22.98
N SER A 348 -31.36 9.81 -23.64
CA SER A 348 -32.43 10.61 -23.03
C SER A 348 -33.29 9.77 -22.08
#